data_9353bf98969f0fa109d0095a68f9d41f
#
_entry.id   9353bf98969f0fa109d0095a68f9d41f
#
_cell.length_a   1.000
_cell.length_b   1.000
_cell.length_c   1.000
_cell.angle_alpha   90.00
_cell.angle_beta   90.00
_cell.angle_gamma   90.00
#
_symmetry.space_group_name_H-M   'P 1'
#
loop_
_entity.id
_entity.type
_entity.pdbx_description
1 polymer ?
#
loop_
_entity_poly.entity_id
_entity_poly.type
_entity_poly.pdbx_seq_one_letter_code
_entity_poly.pdbx_strand_id
1 'polypeptide(L)'
;MRNFLLLGILVLAVTVASNSLFVVKQTERAVMLQFGEIVNADIEPGLHVKMPLVNTVRKFDARILTEDSPRQRYLTLEQKALEVDSYAKWRIVDVGQFYISTRGEIATAGRLLAQRINDGLRDQIGARNLQEVVAGERDQLMLDLTADLNENTAADIGIEVIDVRVKRIDT
;
A
#
# COMPACT_ATOMS: atom_id res chain seq x y z
N MET A 1 18.50 50.28 -16.96
CA MET A 1 17.21 49.52 -17.09
C MET A 1 17.44 48.17 -17.72
N ARG A 2 18.14 48.05 -18.87
CA ARG A 2 18.36 46.75 -19.55
C ARG A 2 19.08 45.69 -18.70
N ASN A 3 20.06 46.09 -17.87
CA ASN A 3 20.80 45.17 -17.01
C ASN A 3 19.96 44.66 -15.81
N PHE A 4 19.07 45.47 -15.26
CA PHE A 4 18.13 45.04 -14.22
C PHE A 4 17.08 44.05 -14.75
N LEU A 5 16.65 44.24 -15.99
CA LEU A 5 15.72 43.29 -16.66
C LEU A 5 16.42 41.95 -16.90
N LEU A 6 17.67 41.94 -17.37
CA LEU A 6 18.45 40.73 -17.54
C LEU A 6 18.72 40.00 -16.22
N LEU A 7 19.01 40.76 -15.16
CA LEU A 7 19.20 40.19 -13.82
C LEU A 7 17.88 39.57 -13.30
N GLY A 8 16.75 40.21 -13.53
CA GLY A 8 15.41 39.67 -13.15
C GLY A 8 15.09 38.38 -13.91
N ILE A 9 15.35 38.31 -15.20
CA ILE A 9 15.16 37.11 -16.01
C ILE A 9 16.08 35.97 -15.54
N LEU A 10 17.34 36.29 -15.22
CA LEU A 10 18.32 35.30 -14.74
C LEU A 10 17.85 34.70 -13.38
N VAL A 11 17.43 35.56 -12.45
CA VAL A 11 16.91 35.11 -11.14
C VAL A 11 15.66 34.24 -11.32
N LEU A 12 14.74 34.63 -12.20
CA LEU A 12 13.55 33.84 -12.52
C LEU A 12 13.93 32.49 -13.11
N ALA A 13 14.86 32.44 -14.05
CA ALA A 13 15.32 31.20 -14.66
C ALA A 13 15.98 30.25 -13.64
N VAL A 14 16.82 30.79 -12.74
CA VAL A 14 17.43 29.99 -11.66
C VAL A 14 16.39 29.47 -10.68
N THR A 15 15.39 30.25 -10.31
CA THR A 15 14.31 29.81 -9.42
C THR A 15 13.44 28.72 -10.06
N VAL A 16 13.12 28.85 -11.33
CA VAL A 16 12.39 27.83 -12.09
C VAL A 16 13.20 26.55 -12.18
N ALA A 17 14.49 26.65 -12.56
CA ALA A 17 15.38 25.49 -12.65
C ALA A 17 15.53 24.75 -11.31
N SER A 18 15.69 25.48 -10.21
CA SER A 18 15.80 24.89 -8.86
C SER A 18 14.53 24.15 -8.42
N ASN A 19 13.36 24.62 -8.82
CA ASN A 19 12.08 23.97 -8.51
C ASN A 19 11.71 22.85 -9.49
N SER A 20 12.47 22.70 -10.58
CA SER A 20 12.25 21.65 -11.58
C SER A 20 12.89 20.32 -11.19
N LEU A 21 13.85 20.31 -10.28
CA LEU A 21 14.57 19.10 -9.87
C LEU A 21 13.93 18.49 -8.62
N PHE A 22 13.79 17.16 -8.61
CA PHE A 22 13.41 16.40 -7.42
C PHE A 22 14.15 15.05 -7.36
N VAL A 23 14.34 14.54 -6.17
CA VAL A 23 15.02 13.27 -5.92
C VAL A 23 14.02 12.28 -5.33
N VAL A 24 13.99 11.06 -5.87
CA VAL A 24 13.30 9.91 -5.32
C VAL A 24 14.32 9.00 -4.64
N LYS A 25 14.14 8.70 -3.36
CA LYS A 25 15.06 7.84 -2.60
C LYS A 25 14.87 6.38 -2.96
N GLN A 26 15.86 5.53 -2.65
CA GLN A 26 15.79 4.07 -2.86
C GLN A 26 14.65 3.39 -2.10
N THR A 27 14.19 4.01 -1.00
CA THR A 27 13.07 3.54 -0.18
C THR A 27 11.73 4.13 -0.58
N GLU A 28 11.70 4.93 -1.63
CA GLU A 28 10.51 5.64 -2.10
C GLU A 28 10.20 5.25 -3.54
N ARG A 29 8.93 5.25 -3.88
CA ARG A 29 8.42 5.29 -5.25
C ARG A 29 7.59 6.55 -5.42
N ALA A 30 7.49 7.04 -6.62
CA ALA A 30 6.77 8.28 -6.86
C ALA A 30 5.87 8.19 -8.09
N VAL A 31 4.76 8.94 -8.03
CA VAL A 31 3.86 9.18 -9.15
C VAL A 31 3.89 10.66 -9.50
N MET A 32 3.95 10.96 -10.77
CA MET A 32 3.83 12.33 -11.29
C MET A 32 2.43 12.58 -11.79
N LEU A 33 1.84 13.64 -11.28
CA LEU A 33 0.50 14.09 -11.64
C LEU A 33 0.61 15.40 -12.42
N GLN A 34 -0.22 15.55 -13.44
CA GLN A 34 -0.43 16.79 -14.17
C GLN A 34 -1.90 17.14 -14.09
N PHE A 35 -2.24 18.27 -13.48
CA PHE A 35 -3.61 18.70 -13.25
C PHE A 35 -4.50 17.65 -12.55
N GLY A 36 -3.88 16.77 -11.74
CA GLY A 36 -4.58 15.71 -11.01
C GLY A 36 -4.64 14.37 -11.75
N GLU A 37 -4.22 14.29 -13.00
CA GLU A 37 -4.11 13.04 -13.76
C GLU A 37 -2.70 12.45 -13.70
N ILE A 38 -2.60 11.13 -13.70
CA ILE A 38 -1.32 10.42 -13.66
C ILE A 38 -0.66 10.51 -15.04
N VAL A 39 0.50 11.15 -15.09
CA VAL A 39 1.33 11.24 -16.31
C VAL A 39 2.43 10.20 -16.30
N ASN A 40 2.99 9.91 -15.12
CA ASN A 40 3.98 8.86 -14.93
C ASN A 40 3.64 8.11 -13.64
N ALA A 41 3.34 6.83 -13.77
CA ALA A 41 2.81 6.00 -12.69
C ALA A 41 3.88 5.42 -11.76
N ASP A 42 5.12 5.25 -12.22
CA ASP A 42 6.20 4.67 -11.44
C ASP A 42 7.52 5.35 -11.79
N ILE A 43 7.95 6.23 -10.90
CA ILE A 43 9.23 6.93 -11.03
C ILE A 43 10.24 6.23 -10.16
N GLU A 44 11.24 5.66 -10.80
CA GLU A 44 12.34 4.95 -10.14
C GLU A 44 13.17 5.89 -9.24
N PRO A 45 13.89 5.33 -8.26
CA PRO A 45 14.83 6.11 -7.45
C PRO A 45 15.88 6.82 -8.31
N GLY A 46 16.13 8.08 -8.00
CA GLY A 46 17.10 8.90 -8.72
C GLY A 46 16.73 10.37 -8.76
N LEU A 47 17.48 11.11 -9.58
CA LEU A 47 17.24 12.52 -9.85
C LEU A 47 16.36 12.66 -11.09
N HIS A 48 15.26 13.38 -10.94
CA HIS A 48 14.29 13.60 -12.01
C HIS A 48 13.96 15.07 -12.19
N VAL A 49 13.39 15.37 -13.35
CA VAL A 49 12.97 16.73 -13.72
C VAL A 49 11.44 16.75 -13.80
N LYS A 50 10.84 17.79 -13.24
CA LYS A 50 9.41 18.08 -13.37
C LYS A 50 9.19 19.49 -13.90
N MET A 51 8.08 19.75 -14.55
CA MET A 51 7.66 21.10 -14.87
C MET A 51 7.06 21.76 -13.62
N PRO A 52 7.70 22.80 -13.06
CA PRO A 52 7.15 23.51 -11.91
C PRO A 52 5.81 24.11 -12.29
N LEU A 53 4.88 24.21 -11.31
CA LEU A 53 3.50 24.70 -11.43
C LEU A 53 2.54 23.76 -12.18
N VAL A 54 3.01 22.90 -13.06
CA VAL A 54 2.15 21.98 -13.85
C VAL A 54 2.16 20.58 -13.25
N ASN A 55 3.36 20.08 -12.88
CA ASN A 55 3.52 18.72 -12.40
C ASN A 55 3.63 18.69 -10.87
N THR A 56 2.81 17.83 -10.26
CA THR A 56 2.88 17.49 -8.83
C THR A 56 3.43 16.08 -8.67
N VAL A 57 4.40 15.90 -7.79
CA VAL A 57 4.99 14.60 -7.49
C VAL A 57 4.51 14.13 -6.11
N ARG A 58 3.93 12.94 -6.05
CA ARG A 58 3.58 12.25 -4.81
C ARG A 58 4.54 11.10 -4.59
N LYS A 59 5.13 11.03 -3.40
CA LYS A 59 6.09 9.99 -3.00
C LYS A 59 5.45 9.08 -1.99
N PHE A 60 5.73 7.78 -2.11
CA PHE A 60 5.22 6.73 -1.24
C PHE A 60 6.38 5.89 -0.72
N ASP A 61 6.25 5.40 0.51
CA ASP A 61 7.22 4.49 1.10
C ASP A 61 7.11 3.12 0.41
N ALA A 62 8.21 2.64 -0.18
CA ALA A 62 8.30 1.34 -0.84
C ALA A 62 8.70 0.21 0.13
N ARG A 63 8.92 0.52 1.40
CA ARG A 63 9.25 -0.47 2.43
C ARG A 63 8.05 -1.32 2.80
N ILE A 64 8.34 -2.41 3.48
CA ILE A 64 7.30 -3.29 4.03
C ILE A 64 6.62 -2.56 5.20
N LEU A 65 5.31 -2.44 5.08
CA LEU A 65 4.41 -1.89 6.08
C LEU A 65 3.73 -3.03 6.85
N THR A 66 3.30 -2.73 8.06
CA THR A 66 2.52 -3.66 8.88
C THR A 66 1.15 -3.07 9.13
N GLU A 67 0.12 -3.85 8.85
CA GLU A 67 -1.27 -3.51 9.19
C GLU A 67 -1.76 -4.48 10.26
N ASP A 68 -2.18 -3.94 11.39
CA ASP A 68 -2.80 -4.69 12.46
C ASP A 68 -4.32 -4.79 12.21
N SER A 69 -4.82 -6.01 12.10
CA SER A 69 -6.25 -6.28 12.06
C SER A 69 -6.77 -6.45 13.49
N PRO A 70 -7.72 -5.62 13.93
CA PRO A 70 -8.23 -5.71 15.29
C PRO A 70 -8.87 -7.07 15.52
N ARG A 71 -8.85 -7.52 16.77
CA ARG A 71 -9.47 -8.78 17.21
C ARG A 71 -10.91 -8.90 16.72
N GLN A 72 -11.19 -10.00 16.04
CA GLN A 72 -12.50 -10.32 15.49
C GLN A 72 -12.93 -11.71 15.92
N ARG A 73 -14.26 -11.89 15.99
CA ARG A 73 -14.87 -13.17 16.32
C ARG A 73 -15.28 -13.89 15.05
N TYR A 74 -14.83 -15.14 14.91
CA TYR A 74 -15.16 -16.03 13.80
C TYR A 74 -15.86 -17.29 14.32
N LEU A 75 -16.66 -17.90 13.46
CA LEU A 75 -17.32 -19.18 13.75
C LEU A 75 -16.68 -20.26 12.89
N THR A 76 -16.31 -21.37 13.51
CA THR A 76 -15.84 -22.57 12.81
C THR A 76 -17.01 -23.32 12.16
N LEU A 77 -16.70 -24.36 11.36
CA LEU A 77 -17.70 -25.26 10.78
C LEU A 77 -18.64 -25.86 11.86
N GLU A 78 -18.11 -26.11 13.06
CA GLU A 78 -18.87 -26.66 14.21
C GLU A 78 -19.62 -25.58 15.01
N GLN A 79 -19.73 -24.33 14.50
CA GLN A 79 -20.35 -23.19 15.17
C GLN A 79 -19.67 -22.80 16.50
N LYS A 80 -18.39 -23.15 16.67
CA LYS A 80 -17.61 -22.72 17.82
C LYS A 80 -17.00 -21.34 17.54
N ALA A 81 -17.08 -20.45 18.51
CA ALA A 81 -16.55 -19.10 18.37
C ALA A 81 -15.06 -19.08 18.65
N LEU A 82 -14.28 -18.42 17.77
CA LEU A 82 -12.87 -18.12 17.92
C LEU A 82 -12.66 -16.62 17.86
N GLU A 83 -11.90 -16.07 18.78
CA GLU A 83 -11.39 -14.71 18.70
C GLU A 83 -9.97 -14.73 18.14
N VAL A 84 -9.78 -14.10 17.01
CA VAL A 84 -8.51 -14.08 16.29
C VAL A 84 -8.00 -12.65 16.19
N ASP A 85 -6.75 -12.47 16.60
CA ASP A 85 -5.96 -11.25 16.43
C ASP A 85 -4.89 -11.52 15.37
N SER A 86 -4.85 -10.70 14.32
CA SER A 86 -3.94 -10.92 13.19
C SER A 86 -3.25 -9.64 12.74
N TYR A 87 -2.18 -9.81 11.99
CA TYR A 87 -1.52 -8.71 11.28
C TYR A 87 -1.04 -9.18 9.91
N ALA A 88 -0.90 -8.24 9.00
CA ALA A 88 -0.34 -8.49 7.69
C ALA A 88 0.88 -7.60 7.44
N LYS A 89 1.85 -8.14 6.72
CA LYS A 89 2.96 -7.39 6.12
C LYS A 89 2.69 -7.21 4.63
N TRP A 90 2.77 -5.99 4.18
CA TRP A 90 2.46 -5.63 2.80
C TRP A 90 3.36 -4.50 2.30
N ARG A 91 3.43 -4.33 0.99
CA ARG A 91 4.16 -3.22 0.36
C ARG A 91 3.42 -2.73 -0.88
N ILE A 92 3.72 -1.51 -1.30
CA ILE A 92 3.22 -0.94 -2.54
C ILE A 92 4.08 -1.47 -3.69
N VAL A 93 3.46 -2.07 -4.70
CA VAL A 93 4.14 -2.60 -5.90
C VAL A 93 3.75 -1.85 -7.16
N ASP A 94 2.49 -1.43 -7.27
CA ASP A 94 2.01 -0.58 -8.35
C ASP A 94 1.52 0.76 -7.78
N VAL A 95 2.36 1.79 -7.93
CA VAL A 95 2.08 3.12 -7.36
C VAL A 95 0.93 3.82 -8.06
N GLY A 96 0.78 3.57 -9.37
CA GLY A 96 -0.32 4.14 -10.16
C GLY A 96 -1.66 3.61 -9.70
N GLN A 97 -1.79 2.29 -9.62
CA GLN A 97 -3.00 1.63 -9.14
C GLN A 97 -3.29 1.97 -7.67
N PHE A 98 -2.25 2.00 -6.83
CA PHE A 98 -2.37 2.42 -5.44
C PHE A 98 -2.93 3.84 -5.31
N TYR A 99 -2.45 4.78 -6.14
CA TYR A 99 -2.96 6.15 -6.12
C TYR A 99 -4.41 6.24 -6.58
N ILE A 100 -4.79 5.49 -7.61
CA ILE A 100 -6.18 5.47 -8.14
C ILE A 100 -7.14 4.93 -7.06
N SER A 101 -6.80 3.82 -6.43
CA SER A 101 -7.67 3.11 -5.48
C SER A 101 -7.77 3.79 -4.12
N THR A 102 -6.67 4.39 -3.63
CA THR A 102 -6.57 4.93 -2.26
C THR A 102 -6.39 6.43 -2.20
N ARG A 103 -6.26 7.11 -3.36
CA ARG A 103 -5.84 8.51 -3.50
C ARG A 103 -4.49 8.81 -2.84
N GLY A 104 -3.65 7.77 -2.72
CA GLY A 104 -2.35 7.84 -2.11
C GLY A 104 -2.37 7.84 -0.58
N GLU A 105 -3.47 7.43 0.04
CA GLU A 105 -3.57 7.34 1.51
C GLU A 105 -3.26 5.92 1.99
N ILE A 106 -2.15 5.76 2.72
CA ILE A 106 -1.73 4.48 3.30
C ILE A 106 -2.78 3.94 4.28
N ALA A 107 -3.39 4.82 5.08
CA ALA A 107 -4.43 4.42 6.02
C ALA A 107 -5.69 3.85 5.32
N THR A 108 -6.01 4.33 4.13
CA THR A 108 -7.12 3.81 3.33
C THR A 108 -6.79 2.42 2.79
N ALA A 109 -5.56 2.21 2.29
CA ALA A 109 -5.10 0.89 1.87
C ALA A 109 -5.11 -0.11 3.03
N GLY A 110 -4.59 0.28 4.20
CA GLY A 110 -4.60 -0.55 5.41
C GLY A 110 -6.01 -0.99 5.81
N ARG A 111 -6.98 -0.08 5.82
CA ARG A 111 -8.39 -0.42 6.12
C ARG A 111 -9.00 -1.39 5.10
N LEU A 112 -8.74 -1.17 3.81
CA LEU A 112 -9.21 -2.08 2.75
C LEU A 112 -8.58 -3.47 2.91
N LEU A 113 -7.28 -3.52 3.17
CA LEU A 113 -6.56 -4.77 3.41
C LEU A 113 -7.09 -5.49 4.66
N ALA A 114 -7.27 -4.79 5.79
CA ALA A 114 -7.82 -5.37 7.01
C ALA A 114 -9.22 -5.96 6.79
N GLN A 115 -10.07 -5.28 6.01
CA GLN A 115 -11.38 -5.81 5.65
C GLN A 115 -11.26 -7.10 4.84
N ARG A 116 -10.39 -7.15 3.83
CA ARG A 116 -10.16 -8.35 3.00
C ARG A 116 -9.58 -9.51 3.81
N ILE A 117 -8.67 -9.21 4.74
CA ILE A 117 -8.13 -10.21 5.66
C ILE A 117 -9.26 -10.80 6.52
N ASN A 118 -10.12 -9.95 7.08
CA ASN A 118 -11.24 -10.41 7.90
C ASN A 118 -12.23 -11.28 7.12
N ASP A 119 -12.52 -10.92 5.87
CA ASP A 119 -13.40 -11.70 5.00
C ASP A 119 -12.75 -13.05 4.66
N GLY A 120 -11.49 -13.06 4.26
CA GLY A 120 -10.75 -14.29 3.96
C GLY A 120 -10.58 -15.19 5.20
N LEU A 121 -10.30 -14.62 6.38
CA LEU A 121 -10.27 -15.39 7.63
C LEU A 121 -11.62 -16.01 7.96
N ARG A 122 -12.72 -15.28 7.73
CA ARG A 122 -14.07 -15.80 7.95
C ARG A 122 -14.34 -17.01 7.08
N ASP A 123 -13.99 -16.94 5.81
CA ASP A 123 -14.19 -18.03 4.85
C ASP A 123 -13.31 -19.24 5.19
N GLN A 124 -12.04 -19.01 5.47
CA GLN A 124 -11.08 -20.07 5.80
C GLN A 124 -11.39 -20.77 7.14
N ILE A 125 -11.75 -20.01 8.18
CA ILE A 125 -12.10 -20.56 9.49
C ILE A 125 -13.47 -21.23 9.45
N GLY A 126 -14.42 -20.64 8.73
CA GLY A 126 -15.78 -21.20 8.60
C GLY A 126 -15.84 -22.54 7.86
N ALA A 127 -14.84 -22.81 7.01
CA ALA A 127 -14.72 -24.08 6.30
C ALA A 127 -13.99 -25.19 7.08
N ARG A 128 -13.44 -24.91 8.26
CA ARG A 128 -12.58 -25.81 9.05
C ARG A 128 -13.13 -26.09 10.44
N ASN A 129 -12.72 -27.22 10.99
CA ASN A 129 -12.99 -27.58 12.38
C ASN A 129 -12.04 -26.87 13.35
N LEU A 130 -12.44 -26.75 14.63
CA LEU A 130 -11.63 -26.11 15.66
C LEU A 130 -10.22 -26.69 15.79
N GLN A 131 -10.08 -28.02 15.71
CA GLN A 131 -8.78 -28.69 15.80
C GLN A 131 -7.85 -28.35 14.64
N GLU A 132 -8.37 -28.26 13.44
CA GLU A 132 -7.61 -27.89 12.22
C GLU A 132 -7.06 -26.47 12.32
N VAL A 133 -7.87 -25.54 12.82
CA VAL A 133 -7.48 -24.13 12.98
C VAL A 133 -6.45 -23.93 14.11
N VAL A 134 -6.58 -24.68 15.22
CA VAL A 134 -5.76 -24.46 16.43
C VAL A 134 -4.50 -25.31 16.42
N ALA A 135 -4.55 -26.57 15.98
CA ALA A 135 -3.52 -27.56 16.24
C ALA A 135 -2.72 -28.06 15.04
N GLY A 136 -3.19 -27.92 13.81
CA GLY A 136 -2.55 -28.65 12.72
C GLY A 136 -2.24 -27.85 11.43
N GLU A 137 -3.13 -27.01 10.99
CA GLU A 137 -3.08 -26.43 9.63
C GLU A 137 -2.97 -24.90 9.63
N ARG A 138 -2.60 -24.32 10.76
CA ARG A 138 -2.52 -22.86 10.90
C ARG A 138 -1.59 -22.21 9.88
N ASP A 139 -0.42 -22.81 9.65
CA ASP A 139 0.54 -22.26 8.69
C ASP A 139 0.02 -22.40 7.26
N GLN A 140 -0.62 -23.54 6.93
CA GLN A 140 -1.24 -23.72 5.62
C GLN A 140 -2.39 -22.72 5.40
N LEU A 141 -3.24 -22.52 6.41
CA LEU A 141 -4.32 -21.55 6.36
C LEU A 141 -3.78 -20.13 6.07
N MET A 142 -2.67 -19.74 6.69
CA MET A 142 -2.06 -18.44 6.45
C MET A 142 -1.44 -18.31 5.04
N LEU A 143 -0.86 -19.39 4.53
CA LEU A 143 -0.34 -19.42 3.16
C LEU A 143 -1.48 -19.30 2.13
N ASP A 144 -2.55 -20.08 2.31
CA ASP A 144 -3.73 -20.04 1.43
C ASP A 144 -4.38 -18.65 1.44
N LEU A 145 -4.52 -18.05 2.63
CA LEU A 145 -5.06 -16.70 2.78
C LEU A 145 -4.16 -15.65 2.11
N THR A 146 -2.83 -15.76 2.26
CA THR A 146 -1.90 -14.83 1.63
C THR A 146 -1.96 -14.94 0.12
N ALA A 147 -2.06 -16.15 -0.43
CA ALA A 147 -2.20 -16.38 -1.87
C ALA A 147 -3.51 -15.80 -2.40
N ASP A 148 -4.63 -16.05 -1.73
CA ASP A 148 -5.95 -15.52 -2.10
C ASP A 148 -5.99 -13.98 -2.07
N LEU A 149 -5.42 -13.38 -1.03
CA LEU A 149 -5.30 -11.92 -0.93
C LEU A 149 -4.47 -11.32 -2.07
N ASN A 150 -3.37 -11.97 -2.46
CA ASN A 150 -2.55 -11.49 -3.58
C ASN A 150 -3.26 -11.63 -4.92
N GLU A 151 -4.01 -12.71 -5.14
CA GLU A 151 -4.75 -12.93 -6.37
C GLU A 151 -5.91 -11.93 -6.52
N ASN A 152 -6.65 -11.68 -5.44
CA ASN A 152 -7.90 -10.91 -5.47
C ASN A 152 -7.75 -9.44 -5.03
N THR A 153 -6.72 -9.09 -4.26
CA THR A 153 -6.59 -7.76 -3.65
C THR A 153 -5.42 -6.95 -4.21
N ALA A 154 -4.32 -7.61 -4.53
CA ALA A 154 -3.10 -6.93 -4.97
C ALA A 154 -3.33 -6.16 -6.27
N ALA A 155 -4.01 -6.77 -7.23
CA ALA A 155 -4.33 -6.14 -8.52
C ALA A 155 -5.26 -4.93 -8.37
N ASP A 156 -6.21 -4.97 -7.44
CA ASP A 156 -7.22 -3.92 -7.26
C ASP A 156 -6.65 -2.68 -6.54
N ILE A 157 -5.68 -2.87 -5.64
CA ILE A 157 -5.17 -1.80 -4.77
C ILE A 157 -3.75 -1.38 -5.14
N GLY A 158 -3.01 -2.18 -5.90
CA GLY A 158 -1.61 -1.93 -6.26
C GLY A 158 -0.62 -2.25 -5.12
N ILE A 159 -0.99 -3.20 -4.25
CA ILE A 159 -0.17 -3.67 -3.13
C ILE A 159 0.14 -5.16 -3.28
N GLU A 160 1.18 -5.61 -2.58
CA GLU A 160 1.49 -7.03 -2.42
C GLU A 160 1.46 -7.38 -0.94
N VAL A 161 0.73 -8.43 -0.60
CA VAL A 161 0.72 -9.01 0.75
C VAL A 161 1.85 -10.02 0.84
N ILE A 162 2.82 -9.76 1.71
CA ILE A 162 4.02 -10.60 1.87
C ILE A 162 3.72 -11.77 2.80
N ASP A 163 3.03 -11.49 3.91
CA ASP A 163 2.73 -12.48 4.94
C ASP A 163 1.54 -12.04 5.79
N VAL A 164 0.69 -12.97 6.14
CA VAL A 164 -0.37 -12.78 7.12
C VAL A 164 -0.11 -13.70 8.30
N ARG A 165 -0.17 -13.15 9.51
CA ARG A 165 0.07 -13.93 10.73
C ARG A 165 -1.01 -13.67 11.76
N VAL A 166 -1.38 -14.75 12.43
CA VAL A 166 -2.22 -14.68 13.62
C VAL A 166 -1.35 -14.51 14.85
N LYS A 167 -1.62 -13.45 15.62
CA LYS A 167 -0.95 -13.18 16.89
C LYS A 167 -1.48 -14.10 17.99
N ARG A 168 -2.81 -14.25 18.06
CA ARG A 168 -3.49 -14.96 19.13
C ARG A 168 -4.82 -15.56 18.65
N ILE A 169 -5.13 -16.74 19.17
CA ILE A 169 -6.45 -17.38 19.03
C ILE A 169 -6.93 -17.70 20.44
N ASP A 170 -8.07 -17.13 20.81
CA ASP A 170 -8.75 -17.41 22.08
C ASP A 170 -10.10 -18.10 21.76
N THR A 171 -10.49 -19.05 22.61
CA THR A 171 -11.73 -19.84 22.47
C THR A 171 -12.75 -19.47 23.53
#